data_83ef88a12653acbfc0179a692434bed6
#
_entry.id   83ef88a12653acbfc0179a692434bed6
#
_cell.length_a   1.000
_cell.length_b   1.000
_cell.length_c   1.000
_cell.angle_alpha   90.00
_cell.angle_beta   90.00
_cell.angle_gamma   90.00
#
_symmetry.space_group_name_H-M   'P 1'
#
loop_
_entity.id
_entity.type
_entity.pdbx_description
1 polymer ?
#
loop_
_entity_poly.entity_id
_entity_poly.type
_entity_poly.pdbx_seq_one_letter_code
_entity_poly.pdbx_strand_id
1 'polypeptide(L)' 'EVALLLAALFRLRDAGHTILCVEHHKDLLNAADYLVDMGPGAGRHGGNIVAEGSPADVASNPESPTSPWLVPR' A
#
# COMPACT_ATOMS: atom_id res chain seq x y z
N GLU A 1 0.80 -17.30 7.17
CA GLU A 1 -0.10 -16.47 7.97
C GLU A 1 0.46 -15.04 7.96
N VAL A 2 -0.44 -14.05 7.90
CA VAL A 2 -0.06 -12.65 7.61
C VAL A 2 0.88 -12.06 8.66
N ALA A 3 0.66 -12.36 9.93
CA ALA A 3 1.51 -11.82 10.99
C ALA A 3 2.96 -12.31 10.88
N LEU A 4 3.15 -13.57 10.52
CA LEU A 4 4.49 -14.12 10.30
C LEU A 4 5.16 -13.50 9.08
N LEU A 5 4.39 -13.30 8.02
CA LEU A 5 4.89 -12.65 6.81
C LEU A 5 5.32 -11.22 7.10
N LEU A 6 4.48 -10.45 7.81
CA LEU A 6 4.81 -9.07 8.17
C LEU A 6 6.06 -9.00 9.04
N ALA A 7 6.21 -9.91 10.01
CA ALA A 7 7.40 -9.94 10.86
C ALA A 7 8.67 -10.16 10.03
N ALA A 8 8.60 -11.05 9.03
CA ALA A 8 9.75 -11.31 8.14
C ALA A 8 10.07 -10.09 7.27
N LEU A 9 9.03 -9.45 6.72
CA LEU A 9 9.22 -8.25 5.88
C LEU A 9 9.81 -7.10 6.68
N PHE A 10 9.33 -6.88 7.91
CA PHE A 10 9.86 -5.83 8.77
C PHE A 10 11.32 -6.07 9.13
N ARG A 11 11.73 -7.32 9.37
CA ARG A 11 13.13 -7.64 9.63
C ARG A 11 14.01 -7.29 8.42
N LEU A 12 13.54 -7.61 7.21
CA LEU A 12 14.28 -7.27 5.99
C LEU A 12 14.41 -5.76 5.83
N ARG A 13 13.32 -5.03 6.02
CA ARG A 13 13.32 -3.58 5.94
C ARG A 13 14.29 -2.97 6.96
N ASP A 14 14.22 -3.41 8.20
CA ASP A 14 15.05 -2.87 9.28
C ASP A 14 16.52 -3.23 9.09
N ALA A 15 16.82 -4.26 8.32
CA ALA A 15 18.18 -4.61 7.93
C ALA A 15 18.70 -3.78 6.75
N GLY A 16 17.90 -2.85 6.23
CA GLY A 16 18.33 -1.93 5.17
C GLY A 16 17.82 -2.29 3.78
N HIS A 17 16.93 -3.25 3.65
CA HIS A 17 16.37 -3.64 2.36
C HIS A 17 15.16 -2.78 2.00
N THR A 18 15.00 -2.53 0.70
CA THR A 18 13.79 -1.94 0.14
C THR A 18 12.90 -3.07 -0.36
N ILE A 19 11.63 -3.04 0.01
CA ILE A 19 10.67 -4.08 -0.34
C ILE A 19 9.54 -3.46 -1.14
N LEU A 20 9.35 -3.97 -2.35
CA LEU A 20 8.22 -3.56 -3.20
C LEU A 20 7.25 -4.73 -3.30
N CYS A 21 6.00 -4.50 -2.88
CA CYS A 21 4.94 -5.49 -2.92
C CYS A 21 3.79 -4.99 -3.78
N VAL A 22 3.30 -5.84 -4.67
CA VAL A 22 2.03 -5.62 -5.34
C VAL A 22 0.98 -6.38 -4.53
N GLU A 23 0.05 -5.67 -3.91
CA GLU A 23 -0.81 -6.27 -2.89
C GLU A 23 -2.15 -5.56 -2.80
N HIS A 24 -3.15 -6.27 -2.32
CA HIS A 24 -4.47 -5.72 -2.03
C HIS A 24 -5.04 -6.21 -0.69
N HIS A 25 -4.25 -6.96 0.08
CA HIS A 25 -4.64 -7.40 1.42
C HIS A 25 -4.53 -6.23 2.39
N LYS A 26 -5.62 -5.92 3.08
CA LYS A 26 -5.70 -4.71 3.91
C LYS A 26 -4.63 -4.65 5.02
N ASP A 27 -4.28 -5.79 5.61
CA ASP A 27 -3.27 -5.81 6.68
C ASP A 27 -1.88 -5.45 6.13
N LEU A 28 -1.57 -5.90 4.92
CA LEU A 28 -0.30 -5.56 4.28
C LEU A 28 -0.29 -4.09 3.83
N LEU A 29 -1.40 -3.60 3.33
CA LEU A 29 -1.52 -2.19 2.93
C LEU A 29 -1.35 -1.26 4.12
N ASN A 30 -2.01 -1.58 5.25
CA ASN A 30 -1.92 -0.75 6.46
C ASN A 30 -0.54 -0.80 7.11
N ALA A 31 0.24 -1.84 6.87
CA ALA A 31 1.58 -2.01 7.42
C ALA A 31 2.67 -1.37 6.57
N ALA A 32 2.35 -0.92 5.36
CA ALA A 32 3.33 -0.33 4.46
C ALA A 32 3.86 1.00 4.99
N ASP A 33 5.10 1.32 4.63
CA ASP A 33 5.66 2.65 4.92
C ASP A 33 5.19 3.66 3.87
N TYR A 34 4.96 3.19 2.65
CA TYR A 34 4.56 4.04 1.54
C TYR A 34 3.66 3.24 0.59
N LEU A 35 2.60 3.85 0.14
CA LEU A 35 1.65 3.25 -0.80
C LEU A 35 1.64 4.03 -2.11
N VAL A 36 1.51 3.28 -3.21
CA VAL A 36 1.25 3.85 -4.53
C VAL A 36 -0.04 3.22 -5.02
N ASP A 37 -1.07 4.03 -5.16
CA ASP A 37 -2.39 3.59 -5.55
C ASP A 37 -2.62 3.90 -7.02
N MET A 38 -2.83 2.84 -7.80
CA MET A 38 -2.97 2.97 -9.24
C MET A 38 -4.43 3.14 -9.62
N GLY A 39 -4.68 3.95 -10.64
CA GLY A 39 -6.02 4.19 -11.13
C GLY A 39 -6.68 2.94 -11.71
N PRO A 40 -8.01 2.97 -11.81
CA PRO A 40 -8.77 1.84 -12.35
C PRO A 40 -8.48 1.64 -13.83
N GLY A 41 -8.78 0.43 -14.30
CA GLY A 41 -8.60 0.06 -15.70
C GLY A 41 -7.28 -0.62 -15.96
N ALA A 42 -7.07 -0.99 -17.23
CA ALA A 42 -5.89 -1.70 -17.68
C ALA A 42 -5.44 -1.15 -19.02
N GLY A 43 -4.24 -1.54 -19.44
CA GLY A 43 -3.67 -1.07 -20.70
C GLY A 43 -3.47 0.44 -20.69
N ARG A 44 -3.79 1.10 -21.78
CA ARG A 44 -3.56 2.55 -21.92
C ARG A 44 -4.50 3.41 -21.06
N HIS A 45 -5.58 2.83 -20.54
CA HIS A 45 -6.53 3.53 -19.68
C HIS A 45 -6.26 3.30 -18.20
N GLY A 46 -5.28 2.47 -17.88
CA GLY A 46 -4.86 2.20 -16.51
C GLY A 46 -3.44 2.67 -16.25
N GLY A 47 -2.93 2.34 -15.09
CA GLY A 47 -1.53 2.60 -14.78
C GLY A 47 -1.21 4.02 -14.36
N ASN A 48 -2.19 4.87 -14.14
CA ASN A 48 -1.97 6.21 -13.61
C ASN A 48 -1.96 6.17 -12.08
N ILE A 49 -1.02 6.88 -11.48
CA ILE A 49 -1.00 7.02 -10.02
C ILE A 49 -2.08 8.03 -9.65
N VAL A 50 -3.04 7.61 -8.82
CA VAL A 50 -4.13 8.47 -8.37
C VAL A 50 -3.95 8.94 -6.93
N ALA A 51 -3.14 8.23 -6.15
CA ALA A 51 -2.81 8.61 -4.78
C ALA A 51 -1.50 7.95 -4.39
N GLU A 52 -0.71 8.61 -3.57
CA GLU A 52 0.51 8.03 -3.03
C GLU A 52 0.89 8.72 -1.74
N GLY A 53 1.65 8.03 -0.91
CA GLY A 53 2.12 8.53 0.37
C GLY A 53 2.06 7.46 1.44
N SER A 54 2.12 7.88 2.69
CA SER A 54 1.91 6.97 3.81
C SER A 54 0.50 6.41 3.79
N PRO A 55 0.23 5.30 4.48
CA PRO A 55 -1.15 4.82 4.61
C PRO A 55 -2.12 5.90 5.12
N ALA A 56 -1.67 6.76 6.03
CA ALA A 56 -2.51 7.86 6.52
C ALA A 56 -2.83 8.86 5.41
N ASP A 57 -1.86 9.21 4.57
CA ASP A 57 -2.06 10.13 3.45
C ASP A 57 -3.05 9.56 2.45
N VAL A 58 -2.90 8.29 2.10
CA VAL A 58 -3.79 7.63 1.14
C VAL A 58 -5.18 7.44 1.73
N ALA A 59 -5.29 7.11 3.02
CA ALA A 59 -6.57 6.93 3.70
C ALA A 59 -7.43 8.20 3.66
N SER A 60 -6.81 9.37 3.67
CA SER A 60 -7.53 10.64 3.65
C SER A 60 -7.73 11.22 2.25
N ASN A 61 -7.26 10.52 1.22
CA ASN A 61 -7.35 11.00 -0.16
C ASN A 61 -8.65 10.49 -0.80
N PRO A 62 -9.60 11.38 -1.15
CA PRO A 62 -10.88 10.96 -1.74
C PRO A 62 -10.74 10.34 -3.13
N GLU A 63 -9.60 10.56 -3.80
CA GLU A 63 -9.35 9.98 -5.13
C GLU A 63 -8.87 8.54 -5.06
N SER A 64 -8.49 8.05 -3.87
CA SER A 64 -7.92 6.72 -3.73
C SER A 64 -9.00 5.64 -3.70
N PRO A 65 -9.00 4.67 -4.64
CA PRO A 65 -9.88 3.51 -4.56
C PRO A 65 -9.51 2.57 -3.41
N THR A 66 -8.31 2.70 -2.86
CA THR A 66 -7.82 1.87 -1.75
C THR A 66 -8.20 2.44 -0.39
N SER A 67 -8.49 3.73 -0.30
CA SER A 67 -8.72 4.41 0.98
C SER A 67 -9.76 3.72 1.88
N PRO A 68 -10.85 3.12 1.36
CA PRO A 68 -11.83 2.44 2.25
C PRO A 68 -11.24 1.26 3.02
N TRP A 69 -10.15 0.69 2.56
CA TRP A 69 -9.51 -0.48 3.17
C TRP A 69 -8.45 -0.09 4.19
N LEU A 70 -8.14 1.18 4.31
CA LEU A 70 -7.11 1.68 5.21
C LEU A 70 -7.73 2.15 6.51
N VAL A 71 -6.98 1.93 7.59
CA VAL A 71 -7.42 2.40 8.92
C VAL A 71 -7.35 3.92 8.94
N PRO A 72 -8.42 4.62 9.32
CA PRO A 72 -8.38 6.09 9.46
C PRO A 72 -7.32 6.53 10.47
N ARG A 73 -6.63 7.61 10.17
CA ARG A 73 -5.53 8.10 11.00
C ARG A 73 -5.75 9.54 11.42
#